data_f1297c760e46fdb063e365d261a7dbfb
#
_entry.id   f1297c760e46fdb063e365d261a7dbfb
#
_cell.length_a   1.000
_cell.length_b   1.000
_cell.length_c   1.000
_cell.angle_alpha   90.00
_cell.angle_beta   90.00
_cell.angle_gamma   90.00
#
_symmetry.space_group_name_H-M   'P 1'
#
loop_
_entity.id
_entity.type
_entity.pdbx_description
1 polymer ?
#
loop_
_entity_poly.entity_id
_entity_poly.type
_entity_poly.pdbx_seq_one_letter_code
_entity_poly.pdbx_strand_id
1 'polypeptide(L)'
;VEIAAVYAPADDRLAGRASIRGVPLRFAGTLRSDTMPEGCDLLIAAHSHDFVSRAVRNRLRLGAIGYHPSLLPLHRGRDAVHWTIRMRDRVAGGTVFWLNDTVDGGPIAAQDWCLVRPEDDAHTLWRRELFPMGVRLLERALDDIQRGDLVMREQDRTLATWEPSLTGAPRLFRPELRQIGFLPDGFRILK
;
A
#
# COMPACT_ATOMS: atom_id res chain seq x y z
N VAL A 1 -16.02 -15.37 4.78
CA VAL A 1 -15.81 -13.90 4.89
C VAL A 1 -17.01 -13.20 4.28
N GLU A 2 -17.63 -12.30 5.04
CA GLU A 2 -18.71 -11.41 4.57
C GLU A 2 -18.11 -10.04 4.28
N ILE A 3 -18.53 -9.40 3.16
CA ILE A 3 -18.07 -8.07 2.79
C ILE A 3 -19.16 -7.06 3.18
N ALA A 4 -18.91 -6.31 4.25
CA ALA A 4 -19.88 -5.34 4.77
C ALA A 4 -20.03 -4.09 3.88
N ALA A 5 -18.97 -3.63 3.23
CA ALA A 5 -19.00 -2.55 2.26
C ALA A 5 -17.73 -2.50 1.41
N VAL A 6 -17.82 -1.89 0.24
CA VAL A 6 -16.69 -1.54 -0.63
C VAL A 6 -16.64 -0.03 -0.78
N TYR A 7 -15.45 0.55 -0.61
CA TYR A 7 -15.16 1.96 -0.91
C TYR A 7 -14.36 2.04 -2.19
N ALA A 8 -14.92 2.63 -3.23
CA ALA A 8 -14.28 2.73 -4.54
C ALA A 8 -14.76 3.97 -5.31
N PRO A 9 -13.99 4.47 -6.29
CA PRO A 9 -14.49 5.42 -7.27
C PRO A 9 -15.71 4.86 -8.02
N ALA A 10 -16.65 5.73 -8.39
CA ALA A 10 -17.92 5.29 -8.97
C ALA A 10 -17.77 4.56 -10.32
N ASP A 11 -16.74 4.91 -11.08
CA ASP A 11 -16.39 4.37 -12.40
C ASP A 11 -15.40 3.21 -12.35
N ASP A 12 -15.00 2.75 -11.16
CA ASP A 12 -14.05 1.66 -10.98
C ASP A 12 -14.71 0.29 -11.24
N ARG A 13 -13.92 -0.66 -11.75
CA ARG A 13 -14.37 -2.05 -11.94
C ARG A 13 -14.83 -2.71 -10.65
N LEU A 14 -14.24 -2.33 -9.51
CA LEU A 14 -14.61 -2.84 -8.20
C LEU A 14 -16.02 -2.38 -7.83
N ALA A 15 -16.37 -1.13 -8.13
CA ALA A 15 -17.73 -0.59 -7.93
C ALA A 15 -18.77 -1.40 -8.73
N GLY A 16 -18.50 -1.68 -10.00
CA GLY A 16 -19.36 -2.52 -10.83
C GLY A 16 -19.53 -3.94 -10.27
N ARG A 17 -18.45 -4.55 -9.79
CA ARG A 17 -18.51 -5.90 -9.19
C ARG A 17 -19.23 -5.92 -7.84
N ALA A 18 -19.07 -4.90 -7.01
CA ALA A 18 -19.80 -4.76 -5.75
C ALA A 18 -21.31 -4.70 -6.02
N SER A 19 -21.73 -3.89 -6.98
CA SER A 19 -23.12 -3.77 -7.39
C SER A 19 -23.70 -5.11 -7.87
N ILE A 20 -23.01 -5.83 -8.75
CA ILE A 20 -23.46 -7.15 -9.26
C ILE A 20 -23.61 -8.17 -8.11
N ARG A 21 -22.80 -8.08 -7.07
CA ARG A 21 -22.81 -9.00 -5.92
C ARG A 21 -23.70 -8.53 -4.77
N GLY A 22 -24.41 -7.40 -4.90
CA GLY A 22 -25.24 -6.83 -3.86
C GLY A 22 -24.45 -6.33 -2.63
N VAL A 23 -23.14 -6.08 -2.80
CA VAL A 23 -22.32 -5.53 -1.72
C VAL A 23 -22.51 -4.01 -1.66
N PRO A 24 -22.77 -3.44 -0.46
CA PRO A 24 -22.91 -1.99 -0.32
C PRO A 24 -21.71 -1.23 -0.85
N LEU A 25 -21.93 -0.35 -1.83
CA LEU A 25 -20.92 0.53 -2.40
C LEU A 25 -20.96 1.88 -1.72
N ARG A 26 -19.81 2.40 -1.36
CA ARG A 26 -19.57 3.76 -0.86
C ARG A 26 -18.51 4.45 -1.70
N PHE A 27 -18.59 5.77 -1.82
CA PHE A 27 -17.62 6.50 -2.64
C PHE A 27 -16.26 6.59 -1.96
N ALA A 28 -15.19 6.45 -2.74
CA ALA A 28 -13.81 6.70 -2.30
C ALA A 28 -13.70 8.12 -1.70
N GLY A 29 -12.91 8.27 -0.65
CA GLY A 29 -12.76 9.53 0.09
C GLY A 29 -13.83 9.76 1.18
N THR A 30 -14.78 8.84 1.35
CA THR A 30 -15.85 8.99 2.35
C THR A 30 -15.70 8.09 3.59
N LEU A 31 -14.63 7.33 3.68
CA LEU A 31 -14.37 6.45 4.84
C LEU A 31 -14.12 7.26 6.11
N ARG A 32 -15.03 7.15 7.06
CA ARG A 32 -14.93 7.78 8.39
C ARG A 32 -15.41 6.83 9.47
N SER A 33 -14.99 7.10 10.70
CA SER A 33 -15.34 6.24 11.84
C SER A 33 -16.84 6.26 12.15
N ASP A 34 -17.53 7.35 11.89
CA ASP A 34 -18.97 7.53 12.13
C ASP A 34 -19.85 6.98 11.01
N THR A 35 -19.30 6.81 9.81
CA THR A 35 -20.04 6.35 8.63
C THR A 35 -19.70 4.92 8.19
N MET A 36 -18.64 4.32 8.73
CA MET A 36 -18.31 2.93 8.40
C MET A 36 -19.36 1.96 8.96
N PRO A 37 -19.59 0.80 8.31
CA PRO A 37 -20.49 -0.21 8.85
C PRO A 37 -20.10 -0.65 10.26
N GLU A 38 -21.09 -0.98 11.06
CA GLU A 38 -20.86 -1.52 12.40
C GLU A 38 -20.43 -2.99 12.34
N GLY A 39 -19.76 -3.47 13.39
CA GLY A 39 -19.38 -4.87 13.53
C GLY A 39 -18.31 -5.35 12.54
N CYS A 40 -17.61 -4.44 11.87
CA CYS A 40 -16.51 -4.83 10.98
C CYS A 40 -15.32 -5.35 11.78
N ASP A 41 -14.84 -6.54 11.42
CA ASP A 41 -13.66 -7.13 12.04
C ASP A 41 -12.35 -6.59 11.45
N LEU A 42 -12.28 -6.47 10.13
CA LEU A 42 -11.07 -6.15 9.39
C LEU A 42 -11.36 -5.16 8.26
N LEU A 43 -10.43 -4.24 8.01
CA LEU A 43 -10.42 -3.39 6.84
C LEU A 43 -9.23 -3.76 5.95
N ILE A 44 -9.46 -3.83 4.63
CA ILE A 44 -8.43 -4.07 3.63
C ILE A 44 -8.28 -2.82 2.76
N ALA A 45 -7.11 -2.20 2.81
CA ALA A 45 -6.73 -1.06 1.98
C ALA A 45 -5.82 -1.53 0.82
N ALA A 46 -6.45 -1.95 -0.27
CA ALA A 46 -5.74 -2.37 -1.48
C ALA A 46 -5.90 -1.29 -2.55
N HIS A 47 -4.84 -0.55 -2.84
CA HIS A 47 -4.85 0.59 -3.77
C HIS A 47 -5.93 1.64 -3.39
N SER A 48 -6.06 1.89 -2.09
CA SER A 48 -7.11 2.74 -1.53
C SER A 48 -6.86 4.21 -1.77
N HIS A 49 -7.93 4.95 -2.08
CA HIS A 49 -7.94 6.41 -2.13
C HIS A 49 -8.31 7.02 -0.78
N ASP A 50 -8.73 6.21 0.19
CA ASP A 50 -9.11 6.65 1.53
C ASP A 50 -7.94 6.58 2.50
N PHE A 51 -7.79 7.60 3.32
CA PHE A 51 -6.91 7.56 4.47
C PHE A 51 -7.59 6.82 5.63
N VAL A 52 -7.00 5.73 6.06
CA VAL A 52 -7.51 4.92 7.18
C VAL A 52 -7.04 5.52 8.50
N SER A 53 -7.81 6.43 9.06
CA SER A 53 -7.49 7.14 10.30
C SER A 53 -7.42 6.20 11.51
N ARG A 54 -6.76 6.64 12.60
CA ARG A 54 -6.77 5.93 13.88
C ARG A 54 -8.19 5.68 14.38
N ALA A 55 -9.07 6.66 14.23
CA ALA A 55 -10.48 6.54 14.65
C ALA A 55 -11.21 5.42 13.90
N VAL A 56 -10.93 5.22 12.60
CA VAL A 56 -11.46 4.09 11.82
C VAL A 56 -10.85 2.79 12.32
N ARG A 57 -9.53 2.71 12.47
CA ARG A 57 -8.85 1.47 12.91
C ARG A 57 -9.30 1.01 14.30
N ASN A 58 -9.58 1.94 15.22
CA ASN A 58 -10.03 1.62 16.57
C ASN A 58 -11.44 1.02 16.64
N ARG A 59 -12.22 1.08 15.55
CA ARG A 59 -13.54 0.44 15.47
C ARG A 59 -13.49 -1.00 14.94
N LEU A 60 -12.33 -1.45 14.51
CA LEU A 60 -12.13 -2.77 13.90
C LEU A 60 -11.62 -3.73 14.98
N ARG A 61 -12.21 -4.92 15.07
CA ARG A 61 -11.79 -5.93 16.07
C ARG A 61 -10.38 -6.46 15.81
N LEU A 62 -10.01 -6.65 14.54
CA LEU A 62 -8.70 -7.17 14.11
C LEU A 62 -7.77 -6.06 13.59
N GLY A 63 -8.32 -4.87 13.29
CA GLY A 63 -7.56 -3.78 12.74
C GLY A 63 -7.67 -3.67 11.22
N ALA A 64 -6.62 -3.11 10.59
CA ALA A 64 -6.61 -2.87 9.16
C ALA A 64 -5.30 -3.32 8.53
N ILE A 65 -5.37 -3.97 7.38
CA ILE A 65 -4.22 -4.32 6.55
C ILE A 65 -4.22 -3.53 5.25
N GLY A 66 -3.04 -3.26 4.70
CA GLY A 66 -2.85 -2.61 3.42
C GLY A 66 -1.91 -3.40 2.53
N TYR A 67 -2.04 -3.23 1.20
CA TYR A 67 -1.05 -3.70 0.24
C TYR A 67 -0.23 -2.52 -0.28
N HIS A 68 1.09 -2.62 -0.15
CA HIS A 68 2.04 -1.66 -0.71
C HIS A 68 2.95 -2.35 -1.74
N PRO A 69 3.09 -1.82 -2.96
CA PRO A 69 3.84 -2.48 -4.03
C PRO A 69 5.35 -2.18 -3.94
N SER A 70 5.94 -2.48 -2.80
CA SER A 70 7.39 -2.47 -2.56
C SER A 70 7.78 -3.51 -1.53
N LEU A 71 9.08 -3.77 -1.42
CA LEU A 71 9.67 -4.53 -0.31
C LEU A 71 9.84 -3.61 0.91
N LEU A 72 8.76 -3.39 1.69
CA LEU A 72 8.86 -2.61 2.91
C LEU A 72 9.97 -3.14 3.82
N PRO A 73 10.83 -2.25 4.37
CA PRO A 73 10.65 -0.81 4.55
C PRO A 73 11.12 0.08 3.40
N LEU A 74 11.49 -0.47 2.25
CA LEU A 74 11.93 0.31 1.08
C LEU A 74 10.73 0.96 0.36
N HIS A 75 10.94 2.14 -0.21
CA HIS A 75 9.96 2.87 -1.02
C HIS A 75 8.61 3.09 -0.33
N ARG A 76 8.62 3.51 0.93
CA ARG A 76 7.39 3.96 1.60
C ARG A 76 6.82 5.19 0.91
N GLY A 77 5.50 5.35 0.92
CA GLY A 77 4.80 6.47 0.32
C GLY A 77 4.30 6.18 -1.08
N ARG A 78 3.89 7.24 -1.76
CA ARG A 78 3.30 7.13 -3.11
C ARG A 78 4.35 6.80 -4.16
N ASP A 79 3.87 6.28 -5.29
CA ASP A 79 4.66 6.07 -6.50
C ASP A 79 5.83 5.06 -6.36
N ALA A 80 5.75 4.13 -5.38
CA ALA A 80 6.80 3.14 -5.10
C ALA A 80 7.27 2.39 -6.35
N VAL A 81 6.35 1.92 -7.20
CA VAL A 81 6.69 1.21 -8.45
C VAL A 81 7.46 2.08 -9.42
N HIS A 82 7.08 3.36 -9.54
CA HIS A 82 7.80 4.32 -10.37
C HIS A 82 9.21 4.56 -9.84
N TRP A 83 9.38 4.60 -8.51
CA TRP A 83 10.69 4.79 -7.89
C TRP A 83 11.58 3.57 -8.05
N THR A 84 11.04 2.35 -7.93
CA THR A 84 11.73 1.11 -8.26
C THR A 84 12.35 1.15 -9.67
N ILE A 85 11.57 1.55 -10.67
CA ILE A 85 12.08 1.70 -12.05
C ILE A 85 13.09 2.83 -12.16
N ARG A 86 12.81 3.97 -11.54
CA ARG A 86 13.66 5.17 -11.63
C ARG A 86 15.03 4.98 -10.99
N MET A 87 15.09 4.25 -9.88
CA MET A 87 16.33 3.89 -9.18
C MET A 87 17.04 2.70 -9.82
N ARG A 88 16.44 2.10 -10.86
CA ARG A 88 16.97 0.91 -11.54
C ARG A 88 17.18 -0.26 -10.59
N ASP A 89 16.26 -0.43 -9.66
CA ASP A 89 16.32 -1.56 -8.75
C ASP A 89 16.17 -2.87 -9.55
N ARG A 90 16.98 -3.84 -9.18
CA ARG A 90 16.93 -5.16 -9.83
C ARG A 90 15.88 -6.08 -9.24
N VAL A 91 15.41 -5.74 -8.04
CA VAL A 91 14.42 -6.49 -7.28
C VAL A 91 13.31 -5.53 -6.90
N ALA A 92 12.09 -5.95 -7.14
CA ALA A 92 10.86 -5.32 -6.67
C ALA A 92 10.11 -6.29 -5.77
N GLY A 93 9.06 -5.84 -5.12
CA GLY A 93 8.21 -6.72 -4.36
C GLY A 93 6.90 -6.08 -3.94
N GLY A 94 6.14 -6.83 -3.17
CA GLY A 94 4.89 -6.40 -2.59
C GLY A 94 4.81 -6.80 -1.13
N THR A 95 4.16 -5.97 -0.35
CA THR A 95 4.02 -6.17 1.09
C THR A 95 2.58 -5.95 1.52
N VAL A 96 1.99 -6.93 2.19
CA VAL A 96 0.80 -6.75 3.00
C VAL A 96 1.26 -6.45 4.43
N PHE A 97 0.76 -5.35 4.99
CA PHE A 97 1.18 -4.88 6.30
C PHE A 97 0.00 -4.35 7.11
N TRP A 98 0.12 -4.35 8.43
CA TRP A 98 -0.87 -3.79 9.35
C TRP A 98 -0.76 -2.27 9.36
N LEU A 99 -1.88 -1.60 9.16
CA LEU A 99 -1.91 -0.13 9.18
C LEU A 99 -1.74 0.41 10.60
N ASN A 100 -0.83 1.35 10.77
CA ASN A 100 -0.62 2.08 12.02
C ASN A 100 -0.60 3.60 11.76
N ASP A 101 -0.04 4.38 12.66
CA ASP A 101 0.05 5.84 12.51
C ASP A 101 1.20 6.31 11.63
N THR A 102 2.09 5.41 11.24
CA THR A 102 3.20 5.69 10.33
C THR A 102 2.82 5.24 8.93
N VAL A 103 2.98 6.12 7.95
CA VAL A 103 2.71 5.75 6.55
C VAL A 103 3.60 4.59 6.15
N ASP A 104 3.00 3.51 5.66
CA ASP A 104 3.62 2.26 5.23
C ASP A 104 4.62 1.67 6.24
N GLY A 105 4.49 2.03 7.53
CA GLY A 105 5.46 1.69 8.57
C GLY A 105 4.99 0.65 9.59
N GLY A 106 3.82 0.05 9.39
CA GLY A 106 3.30 -0.97 10.28
C GLY A 106 3.90 -2.36 10.08
N PRO A 107 3.64 -3.31 10.99
CA PRO A 107 4.19 -4.65 10.91
C PRO A 107 3.81 -5.38 9.62
N ILE A 108 4.74 -6.16 9.07
CA ILE A 108 4.53 -6.95 7.85
C ILE A 108 3.72 -8.20 8.19
N ALA A 109 2.62 -8.41 7.47
CA ALA A 109 1.82 -9.63 7.52
C ALA A 109 2.28 -10.67 6.48
N ALA A 110 2.52 -10.22 5.23
CA ALA A 110 3.03 -11.08 4.17
C ALA A 110 3.88 -10.25 3.20
N GLN A 111 4.90 -10.84 2.62
CA GLN A 111 5.80 -10.17 1.69
C GLN A 111 6.36 -11.16 0.68
N ASP A 112 6.52 -10.72 -0.56
CA ASP A 112 7.14 -11.48 -1.64
C ASP A 112 7.89 -10.54 -2.58
N TRP A 113 8.71 -11.09 -3.48
CA TRP A 113 9.57 -10.33 -4.37
C TRP A 113 9.59 -10.88 -5.78
N CYS A 114 10.05 -10.07 -6.73
CA CYS A 114 10.27 -10.44 -8.11
C CYS A 114 11.49 -9.73 -8.70
N LEU A 115 11.98 -10.23 -9.82
CA LEU A 115 13.01 -9.54 -10.59
C LEU A 115 12.40 -8.49 -11.51
N VAL A 116 13.01 -7.30 -11.53
CA VAL A 116 12.71 -6.26 -12.50
C VAL A 116 13.46 -6.57 -13.80
N ARG A 117 12.75 -6.65 -14.92
CA ARG A 117 13.34 -6.89 -16.23
C ARG A 117 13.87 -5.59 -16.83
N PRO A 118 14.90 -5.65 -17.68
CA PRO A 118 15.43 -4.45 -18.34
C PRO A 118 14.41 -3.65 -19.14
N GLU A 119 13.39 -4.33 -19.67
CA GLU A 119 12.31 -3.73 -20.47
C GLU A 119 11.12 -3.25 -19.64
N ASP A 120 11.10 -3.46 -18.32
CA ASP A 120 9.98 -3.04 -17.48
C ASP A 120 9.94 -1.51 -17.34
N ASP A 121 8.76 -0.97 -17.49
CA ASP A 121 8.33 0.30 -16.92
C ASP A 121 7.42 0.06 -15.70
N ALA A 122 6.97 1.11 -15.04
CA ALA A 122 6.13 0.98 -13.85
C ALA A 122 4.80 0.26 -14.16
N HIS A 123 4.23 0.45 -15.34
CA HIS A 123 2.98 -0.17 -15.73
C HIS A 123 3.14 -1.67 -16.02
N THR A 124 4.17 -2.04 -16.78
CA THR A 124 4.46 -3.45 -17.11
C THR A 124 4.84 -4.24 -15.88
N LEU A 125 5.71 -3.71 -15.01
CA LEU A 125 6.07 -4.33 -13.75
C LEU A 125 4.85 -4.53 -12.84
N TRP A 126 3.99 -3.50 -12.72
CA TRP A 126 2.75 -3.60 -11.95
C TRP A 126 1.85 -4.70 -12.45
N ARG A 127 1.56 -4.74 -13.76
CA ARG A 127 0.62 -5.71 -14.34
C ARG A 127 1.16 -7.12 -14.37
N ARG A 128 2.44 -7.28 -14.63
CA ARG A 128 3.10 -8.57 -14.77
C ARG A 128 3.29 -9.27 -13.42
N GLU A 129 3.74 -8.51 -12.40
CA GLU A 129 4.16 -9.09 -11.14
C GLU A 129 3.42 -8.53 -9.92
N LEU A 130 3.45 -7.20 -9.71
CA LEU A 130 3.08 -6.64 -8.41
C LEU A 130 1.58 -6.73 -8.12
N PHE A 131 0.73 -6.52 -9.14
CA PHE A 131 -0.71 -6.67 -8.98
C PHE A 131 -1.12 -8.13 -8.65
N PRO A 132 -0.74 -9.16 -9.44
CA PRO A 132 -1.06 -10.54 -9.08
C PRO A 132 -0.38 -10.99 -7.78
N MET A 133 0.81 -10.51 -7.46
CA MET A 133 1.47 -10.72 -6.17
C MET A 133 0.63 -10.17 -5.01
N GLY A 134 0.13 -8.94 -5.16
CA GLY A 134 -0.71 -8.30 -4.14
C GLY A 134 -1.97 -9.11 -3.84
N VAL A 135 -2.62 -9.67 -4.86
CA VAL A 135 -3.78 -10.54 -4.67
C VAL A 135 -3.39 -11.79 -3.85
N ARG A 136 -2.35 -12.51 -4.27
CA ARG A 136 -1.87 -13.71 -3.54
C ARG A 136 -1.47 -13.41 -2.09
N LEU A 137 -0.80 -12.27 -1.86
CA LEU A 137 -0.37 -11.89 -0.51
C LEU A 137 -1.55 -11.51 0.39
N LEU A 138 -2.58 -10.85 -0.16
CA LEU A 138 -3.80 -10.55 0.57
C LEU A 138 -4.58 -11.84 0.89
N GLU A 139 -4.71 -12.76 -0.06
CA GLU A 139 -5.32 -14.07 0.17
C GLU A 139 -4.58 -14.82 1.29
N ARG A 140 -3.25 -14.90 1.24
CA ARG A 140 -2.43 -15.51 2.28
C ARG A 140 -2.64 -14.87 3.65
N ALA A 141 -2.61 -13.53 3.72
CA ALA A 141 -2.82 -12.82 4.98
C ALA A 141 -4.22 -13.06 5.55
N LEU A 142 -5.24 -13.15 4.70
CA LEU A 142 -6.61 -13.49 5.12
C LEU A 142 -6.71 -14.93 5.62
N ASP A 143 -6.06 -15.88 4.97
CA ASP A 143 -6.03 -17.27 5.40
C ASP A 143 -5.32 -17.42 6.76
N ASP A 144 -4.20 -16.71 6.98
CA ASP A 144 -3.49 -16.66 8.26
C ASP A 144 -4.41 -16.11 9.36
N ILE A 145 -5.08 -14.97 9.10
CA ILE A 145 -6.04 -14.36 10.03
C ILE A 145 -7.20 -15.31 10.35
N GLN A 146 -7.74 -16.02 9.37
CA GLN A 146 -8.85 -16.97 9.58
C GLN A 146 -8.43 -18.16 10.45
N ARG A 147 -7.17 -18.59 10.38
CA ARG A 147 -6.62 -19.63 11.27
C ARG A 147 -6.28 -19.13 12.66
N GLY A 148 -6.37 -17.82 12.90
CA GLY A 148 -5.99 -17.18 14.14
C GLY A 148 -4.50 -16.82 14.21
N ASP A 149 -3.76 -16.94 13.11
CA ASP A 149 -2.35 -16.62 13.02
C ASP A 149 -2.19 -15.13 12.61
N LEU A 150 -2.10 -14.26 13.59
CA LEU A 150 -1.83 -12.83 13.33
C LEU A 150 -0.33 -12.61 13.11
N VAL A 151 0.13 -12.79 11.89
CA VAL A 151 1.53 -12.54 11.53
C VAL A 151 1.80 -11.03 11.60
N MET A 152 2.74 -10.63 12.46
CA MET A 152 3.16 -9.24 12.68
C MET A 152 4.67 -9.16 12.83
N ARG A 153 5.39 -8.96 11.72
CA ARG A 153 6.85 -8.81 11.73
C ARG A 153 7.20 -7.33 11.63
N GLU A 154 7.83 -6.79 12.65
CA GLU A 154 8.27 -5.38 12.65
C GLU A 154 9.23 -5.08 11.50
N GLN A 155 9.06 -3.90 10.92
CA GLN A 155 9.97 -3.41 9.90
C GLN A 155 11.26 -2.87 10.54
N ASP A 156 12.41 -3.16 9.96
CA ASP A 156 13.66 -2.50 10.34
C ASP A 156 13.65 -1.05 9.85
N ARG A 157 13.44 -0.13 10.79
CA ARG A 157 13.34 1.31 10.50
C ARG A 157 14.65 1.92 10.00
N THR A 158 15.79 1.28 10.26
CA THR A 158 17.10 1.76 9.79
C THR A 158 17.27 1.59 8.28
N LEU A 159 16.52 0.66 7.70
CA LEU A 159 16.49 0.39 6.26
C LEU A 159 15.38 1.15 5.52
N ALA A 160 14.56 1.92 6.24
CA ALA A 160 13.40 2.57 5.63
C ALA A 160 13.81 3.66 4.64
N THR A 161 13.19 3.63 3.47
CA THR A 161 13.36 4.68 2.47
C THR A 161 12.04 5.37 2.17
N TRP A 162 12.13 6.65 1.83
CA TRP A 162 11.02 7.51 1.48
C TRP A 162 11.36 8.29 0.23
N GLU A 163 10.53 8.20 -0.76
CA GLU A 163 10.70 8.99 -1.97
C GLU A 163 9.51 9.95 -2.14
N PRO A 164 9.74 11.14 -2.72
CA PRO A 164 8.70 12.13 -2.93
C PRO A 164 7.68 11.64 -3.97
N SER A 165 6.43 12.14 -3.87
CA SER A 165 5.45 11.92 -4.94
C SER A 165 5.94 12.53 -6.25
N LEU A 166 5.75 11.82 -7.35
CA LEU A 166 6.08 12.30 -8.70
C LEU A 166 5.04 13.30 -9.22
N THR A 167 3.89 13.40 -8.58
CA THR A 167 2.85 14.39 -8.87
C THR A 167 3.03 15.60 -7.95
N GLY A 168 3.49 16.72 -8.48
CA GLY A 168 3.75 17.96 -7.74
C GLY A 168 5.23 18.31 -7.65
N ALA A 169 5.57 19.40 -6.93
CA ALA A 169 6.96 19.78 -6.70
C ALA A 169 7.66 18.67 -5.86
N PRO A 170 8.76 18.10 -6.33
CA PRO A 170 9.44 17.02 -5.61
C PRO A 170 9.96 17.55 -4.26
N ARG A 171 9.54 16.93 -3.17
CA ARG A 171 10.10 17.16 -1.84
C ARG A 171 11.05 16.01 -1.52
N LEU A 172 12.31 16.35 -1.31
CA LEU A 172 13.30 15.37 -0.89
C LEU A 172 13.20 15.15 0.63
N PHE A 173 12.76 13.98 1.05
CA PHE A 173 12.65 13.61 2.47
C PHE A 173 13.89 12.87 3.01
N ARG A 174 14.99 12.93 2.29
CA ARG A 174 16.26 12.31 2.67
C ARG A 174 17.35 13.34 2.82
N PRO A 175 17.47 13.97 3.99
CA PRO A 175 18.51 14.97 4.24
C PRO A 175 19.94 14.41 4.09
N GLU A 176 20.13 13.11 4.32
CA GLU A 176 21.40 12.42 4.14
C GLU A 176 21.91 12.40 2.69
N LEU A 177 21.01 12.37 1.70
CA LEU A 177 21.38 12.43 0.29
C LEU A 177 21.96 13.79 -0.13
N ARG A 178 21.75 14.85 0.67
CA ARG A 178 22.36 16.15 0.45
C ARG A 178 23.88 16.13 0.61
N GLN A 179 24.40 15.17 1.39
CA GLN A 179 25.83 15.04 1.67
C GLN A 179 26.59 14.27 0.59
N ILE A 180 25.89 13.46 -0.21
CA ILE A 180 26.52 12.55 -1.19
C ILE A 180 26.71 13.24 -2.55
N GLY A 181 26.15 14.44 -2.76
CA GLY A 181 26.29 15.20 -4.03
C GLY A 181 25.65 14.51 -5.25
N PHE A 182 24.91 13.44 -5.05
CA PHE A 182 24.30 12.64 -6.10
C PHE A 182 22.79 12.82 -6.10
N LEU A 183 22.34 13.80 -6.87
CA LEU A 183 20.91 13.95 -7.16
C LEU A 183 20.69 13.51 -8.61
N PRO A 184 19.74 12.61 -8.88
CA PRO A 184 19.34 12.31 -10.25
C PRO A 184 18.90 13.59 -10.96
N ASP A 185 19.21 13.70 -12.25
CA ASP A 185 18.80 14.84 -13.07
C ASP A 185 17.30 15.13 -12.93
N GLY A 186 16.98 16.40 -12.66
CA GLY A 186 15.60 16.86 -12.49
C GLY A 186 15.13 17.04 -11.04
N PHE A 187 15.94 16.75 -10.02
CA PHE A 187 15.62 17.07 -8.65
C PHE A 187 16.02 18.49 -8.26
N ARG A 188 15.07 19.24 -7.71
CA ARG A 188 15.35 20.53 -7.06
C ARG A 188 15.30 20.34 -5.53
N ILE A 189 16.37 20.74 -4.86
CA ILE A 189 16.37 20.87 -3.40
C ILE A 189 15.58 22.13 -3.08
N LEU A 190 14.44 22.00 -2.44
CA LEU A 190 13.73 23.13 -1.85
C LEU A 190 14.38 23.42 -0.48
N LYS A 191 14.82 24.67 -0.31
CA LYS A 191 15.32 25.19 0.97
C LYS A 191 14.18 25.33 1.97
#